data_0c0d54cd8df1a1ae6a0e9482a2a99c98
#
_entry.id   0c0d54cd8df1a1ae6a0e9482a2a99c98
#
_cell.length_a   1.000
_cell.length_b   1.000
_cell.length_c   1.000
_cell.angle_alpha   90.00
_cell.angle_beta   90.00
_cell.angle_gamma   90.00
#
_symmetry.space_group_name_H-M   'P 1'
#
loop_
_entity.id
_entity.type
_entity.pdbx_description
1 polymer ?
#
loop_
_entity_poly.entity_id
_entity_poly.type
_entity_poly.pdbx_seq_one_letter_code
_entity_poly.pdbx_strand_id
1 'polypeptide(L)'
;MRAPDGRMLISGLDLKITGPERLALCGPNGSGKSTLLRVLSGQSAPSRGEVRLGVAPIIFDQQLRLLRPEETLLEAYQRLNPTADRNAAQAALARFLFRNRAAERRVAELSGGERLRAALACVLMRPAPPQFLVLDEPSNHLDLDSLAAVEAALGAYDGALLLVSHDADFLAGVGVDRQIQLG
;
A
#
# COMPACT_ATOMS: atom_id res chain seq x y z
N MET A 1 6.66 7.43 -20.40
CA MET A 1 7.40 6.23 -19.92
C MET A 1 7.30 5.13 -20.96
N ARG A 2 8.32 4.29 -21.10
CA ARG A 2 8.35 3.20 -22.09
C ARG A 2 8.49 1.83 -21.40
N ALA A 3 7.92 0.81 -22.03
CA ALA A 3 8.16 -0.59 -21.64
C ALA A 3 9.59 -1.04 -22.04
N PRO A 4 10.09 -2.16 -21.49
CA PRO A 4 11.38 -2.71 -21.88
C PRO A 4 11.53 -3.02 -23.38
N ASP A 5 10.42 -3.31 -24.04
CA ASP A 5 10.32 -3.53 -25.50
C ASP A 5 10.30 -2.22 -26.33
N GLY A 6 10.41 -1.05 -25.68
CA GLY A 6 10.41 0.26 -26.29
C GLY A 6 9.02 0.86 -26.54
N ARG A 7 7.92 0.12 -26.34
CA ARG A 7 6.55 0.61 -26.51
C ARG A 7 6.26 1.77 -25.55
N MET A 8 5.58 2.81 -26.03
CA MET A 8 5.12 3.92 -25.20
C MET A 8 3.97 3.44 -24.31
N LEU A 9 4.14 3.51 -23.00
CA LEU A 9 3.12 3.14 -22.02
C LEU A 9 2.38 4.36 -21.48
N ILE A 10 3.12 5.38 -21.09
CA ILE A 10 2.56 6.60 -20.50
C ILE A 10 3.19 7.81 -21.19
N SER A 11 2.36 8.71 -21.69
CA SER A 11 2.79 9.95 -22.31
C SER A 11 1.95 11.13 -21.79
N GLY A 12 2.57 12.27 -21.55
CA GLY A 12 1.87 13.48 -21.13
C GLY A 12 1.22 13.40 -19.74
N LEU A 13 1.65 12.47 -18.87
CA LEU A 13 1.13 12.41 -17.50
C LEU A 13 1.68 13.61 -16.71
N ASP A 14 0.77 14.50 -16.34
CA ASP A 14 1.02 15.54 -15.34
C ASP A 14 0.23 15.18 -14.07
N LEU A 15 0.96 14.77 -13.05
CA LEU A 15 0.39 14.24 -11.81
C LEU A 15 1.00 14.94 -10.62
N LYS A 16 0.17 15.68 -9.90
CA LYS A 16 0.49 16.24 -8.58
C LYS A 16 -0.41 15.58 -7.55
N ILE A 17 0.19 15.06 -6.48
CA ILE A 17 -0.48 14.53 -5.30
C ILE A 17 -0.04 15.36 -4.10
N THR A 18 -1.00 15.86 -3.35
CA THR A 18 -0.76 16.66 -2.15
C THR A 18 -1.65 16.12 -1.04
N GLY A 19 -1.07 15.69 0.05
CA GLY A 19 -1.86 15.10 1.15
C GLY A 19 -2.69 16.12 1.92
N PRO A 20 -3.78 15.68 2.54
CA PRO A 20 -4.37 14.35 2.44
C PRO A 20 -5.23 14.21 1.16
N GLU A 21 -4.77 13.47 0.18
CA GLU A 21 -5.50 13.21 -1.07
C GLU A 21 -5.48 11.70 -1.34
N ARG A 22 -6.61 11.12 -1.70
CA ARG A 22 -6.76 9.72 -2.10
C ARG A 22 -6.96 9.65 -3.61
N LEU A 23 -5.92 9.22 -4.31
CA LEU A 23 -5.91 9.11 -5.76
C LEU A 23 -5.98 7.66 -6.19
N ALA A 24 -6.85 7.33 -7.13
CA ALA A 24 -6.85 6.06 -7.82
C ALA A 24 -6.20 6.16 -9.21
N LEU A 25 -5.36 5.19 -9.51
CA LEU A 25 -4.79 4.97 -10.82
C LEU A 25 -5.44 3.76 -11.46
N CYS A 26 -6.31 3.99 -12.43
CA CYS A 26 -7.05 2.97 -13.14
C CYS A 26 -6.48 2.75 -14.55
N GLY A 27 -6.82 1.62 -15.16
CA GLY A 27 -6.42 1.33 -16.54
C GLY A 27 -6.24 -0.17 -16.79
N PRO A 28 -6.29 -0.59 -18.06
CA PRO A 28 -6.15 -2.00 -18.42
C PRO A 28 -4.77 -2.56 -18.06
N ASN A 29 -4.64 -3.88 -18.10
CA ASN A 29 -3.35 -4.53 -17.94
C ASN A 29 -2.39 -4.07 -19.05
N GLY A 30 -1.15 -3.76 -18.67
CA GLY A 30 -0.16 -3.24 -19.61
C GLY A 30 -0.23 -1.74 -19.90
N SER A 31 -1.13 -0.97 -19.29
CA SER A 31 -1.22 0.50 -19.46
C SER A 31 -0.06 1.29 -18.82
N GLY A 32 0.81 0.63 -18.06
CA GLY A 32 1.97 1.27 -17.45
C GLY A 32 1.87 1.49 -15.93
N LYS A 33 0.81 1.04 -15.26
CA LYS A 33 0.64 1.17 -13.80
C LYS A 33 1.89 0.73 -13.03
N SER A 34 2.34 -0.51 -13.25
CA SER A 34 3.54 -1.04 -12.59
C SER A 34 4.83 -0.30 -12.99
N THR A 35 4.89 0.28 -14.19
CA THR A 35 6.02 1.12 -14.62
C THR A 35 6.05 2.42 -13.82
N LEU A 36 4.89 3.04 -13.61
CA LEU A 36 4.77 4.23 -12.75
C LEU A 36 5.19 3.91 -11.32
N LEU A 37 4.74 2.78 -10.76
CA LEU A 37 5.14 2.36 -9.41
C LEU A 37 6.65 2.14 -9.27
N ARG A 38 7.32 1.57 -10.28
CA ARG A 38 8.80 1.44 -10.29
C ARG A 38 9.48 2.79 -10.32
N VAL A 39 8.92 3.77 -11.02
CA VAL A 39 9.46 5.14 -11.04
C VAL A 39 9.26 5.80 -9.68
N LEU A 40 8.09 5.68 -9.06
CA LEU A 40 7.82 6.20 -7.72
C LEU A 40 8.68 5.55 -6.63
N SER A 41 9.02 4.26 -6.79
CA SER A 41 9.94 3.55 -5.87
C SER A 41 11.42 3.84 -6.12
N GLY A 42 11.76 4.64 -7.15
CA GLY A 42 13.14 4.90 -7.52
C GLY A 42 13.85 3.73 -8.21
N GLN A 43 13.14 2.64 -8.52
CA GLN A 43 13.73 1.47 -9.22
C GLN A 43 14.00 1.73 -10.70
N SER A 44 13.36 2.77 -11.28
CA SER A 44 13.63 3.19 -12.65
C SER A 44 13.42 4.69 -12.80
N ALA A 45 14.16 5.30 -13.73
CA ALA A 45 13.96 6.70 -14.10
C ALA A 45 12.87 6.84 -15.16
N PRO A 46 12.14 7.96 -15.20
CA PRO A 46 11.24 8.25 -16.32
C PRO A 46 12.05 8.43 -17.61
N SER A 47 11.55 7.91 -18.75
CA SER A 47 12.23 8.05 -20.05
C SER A 47 12.23 9.49 -20.58
N ARG A 48 11.29 10.32 -20.13
CA ARG A 48 11.22 11.78 -20.36
C ARG A 48 10.46 12.42 -19.19
N GLY A 49 10.69 13.71 -18.97
CA GLY A 49 10.09 14.45 -17.86
C GLY A 49 10.85 14.20 -16.54
N GLU A 50 10.26 14.61 -15.46
CA GLU A 50 10.84 14.51 -14.13
C GLU A 50 9.82 13.99 -13.12
N VAL A 51 10.32 13.41 -12.03
CA VAL A 51 9.53 13.05 -10.84
C VAL A 51 10.16 13.74 -9.64
N ARG A 52 9.35 14.49 -8.93
CA ARG A 52 9.74 15.16 -7.69
C ARG A 52 8.93 14.57 -6.55
N LEU A 53 9.62 14.00 -5.58
CA LEU A 53 9.01 13.46 -4.37
C LEU A 53 9.42 14.33 -3.19
N GLY A 54 8.45 15.00 -2.56
CA GLY A 54 8.68 15.73 -1.31
C GLY A 54 8.91 14.80 -0.12
N VAL A 55 8.34 13.58 -0.20
CA VAL A 55 8.49 12.51 0.79
C VAL A 55 8.62 11.17 0.08
N ALA A 56 9.37 10.24 0.68
CA ALA A 56 9.49 8.89 0.13
C ALA A 56 8.18 8.11 0.34
N PRO A 57 7.62 7.47 -0.69
CA PRO A 57 6.45 6.63 -0.54
C PRO A 57 6.79 5.30 0.16
N ILE A 58 5.85 4.77 0.94
CA ILE A 58 5.84 3.35 1.29
C ILE A 58 4.94 2.65 0.27
N ILE A 59 5.52 1.69 -0.45
CA ILE A 59 4.83 0.95 -1.50
C ILE A 59 4.51 -0.46 -1.02
N PHE A 60 3.22 -0.77 -1.01
CA PHE A 60 2.71 -2.12 -0.80
C PHE A 60 2.55 -2.79 -2.17
N ASP A 61 3.57 -3.52 -2.57
CA ASP A 61 3.53 -4.36 -3.76
C ASP A 61 2.76 -5.67 -3.46
N GLN A 62 2.44 -6.41 -4.50
CA GLN A 62 1.72 -7.69 -4.36
C GLN A 62 2.45 -8.73 -3.50
N GLN A 63 3.77 -8.60 -3.32
CA GLN A 63 4.58 -9.53 -2.53
C GLN A 63 4.70 -9.11 -1.06
N LEU A 64 4.30 -7.89 -0.71
CA LEU A 64 4.39 -7.33 0.66
C LEU A 64 5.74 -7.61 1.33
N ARG A 65 6.85 -7.37 0.61
CA ARG A 65 8.23 -7.67 1.04
C ARG A 65 8.65 -7.00 2.35
N LEU A 66 7.82 -6.11 2.85
CA LEU A 66 7.96 -5.49 4.16
C LEU A 66 7.95 -6.52 5.29
N LEU A 67 7.15 -7.59 5.13
CA LEU A 67 7.01 -8.69 6.09
C LEU A 67 7.90 -9.87 5.66
N ARG A 68 8.60 -10.45 6.61
CA ARG A 68 9.45 -11.62 6.38
C ARG A 68 8.70 -12.90 6.76
N PRO A 69 8.71 -13.93 5.91
CA PRO A 69 7.92 -15.15 6.13
C PRO A 69 8.22 -15.87 7.44
N GLU A 70 9.46 -15.81 7.90
CA GLU A 70 9.97 -16.49 9.11
C GLU A 70 9.60 -15.80 10.41
N GLU A 71 9.25 -14.52 10.38
CA GLU A 71 8.89 -13.74 11.55
C GLU A 71 7.46 -14.01 12.01
N THR A 72 7.21 -13.88 13.30
CA THR A 72 5.86 -13.69 13.84
C THR A 72 5.39 -12.25 13.57
N LEU A 73 4.07 -12.01 13.65
CA LEU A 73 3.55 -10.65 13.47
C LEU A 73 4.08 -9.68 14.53
N LEU A 74 4.28 -10.13 15.76
CA LEU A 74 4.87 -9.33 16.82
C LEU A 74 6.31 -8.94 16.50
N GLU A 75 7.13 -9.90 16.04
CA GLU A 75 8.51 -9.65 15.65
C GLU A 75 8.58 -8.69 14.46
N ALA A 76 7.74 -8.89 13.44
CA ALA A 76 7.65 -8.00 12.28
C ALA A 76 7.28 -6.57 12.70
N TYR A 77 6.26 -6.42 13.57
CA TYR A 77 5.87 -5.12 14.08
C TYR A 77 6.99 -4.43 14.83
N GLN A 78 7.65 -5.11 15.78
CA GLN A 78 8.74 -4.55 16.59
C GLN A 78 9.98 -4.22 15.76
N ARG A 79 10.32 -5.04 14.76
CA ARG A 79 11.42 -4.72 13.82
C ARG A 79 11.15 -3.44 13.03
N LEU A 80 9.91 -3.23 12.61
CA LEU A 80 9.50 -2.05 11.85
C LEU A 80 9.25 -0.82 12.73
N ASN A 81 9.05 -1.04 14.04
CA ASN A 81 8.78 -0.03 15.06
C ASN A 81 9.63 -0.31 16.31
N PRO A 82 10.94 -0.04 16.26
CA PRO A 82 11.88 -0.48 17.31
C PRO A 82 11.62 0.14 18.71
N THR A 83 10.89 1.24 18.79
CA THR A 83 10.51 1.88 20.05
C THR A 83 9.23 1.32 20.67
N ALA A 84 8.51 0.45 19.94
CA ALA A 84 7.28 -0.16 20.45
C ALA A 84 7.60 -1.34 21.35
N ASP A 85 7.01 -1.35 22.53
CA ASP A 85 7.01 -2.52 23.41
C ASP A 85 6.02 -3.57 22.90
N ARG A 86 6.02 -4.74 23.57
CA ARG A 86 5.14 -5.86 23.22
C ARG A 86 3.65 -5.49 23.33
N ASN A 87 3.29 -4.68 24.31
CA ASN A 87 1.89 -4.30 24.53
C ASN A 87 1.41 -3.35 23.43
N ALA A 88 2.22 -2.37 23.04
CA ALA A 88 1.95 -1.48 21.92
C ALA A 88 1.82 -2.26 20.61
N ALA A 89 2.70 -3.23 20.37
CA ALA A 89 2.63 -4.10 19.19
C ALA A 89 1.33 -4.94 19.17
N GLN A 90 0.95 -5.55 20.29
CA GLN A 90 -0.30 -6.30 20.42
C GLN A 90 -1.53 -5.42 20.20
N ALA A 91 -1.55 -4.22 20.78
CA ALA A 91 -2.65 -3.27 20.63
C ALA A 91 -2.81 -2.81 19.15
N ALA A 92 -1.69 -2.52 18.49
CA ALA A 92 -1.68 -2.16 17.07
C ALA A 92 -2.21 -3.28 16.18
N LEU A 93 -1.70 -4.50 16.36
CA LEU A 93 -2.13 -5.69 15.62
C LEU A 93 -3.60 -6.04 15.88
N ALA A 94 -4.09 -5.86 17.12
CA ALA A 94 -5.49 -6.12 17.46
C ALA A 94 -6.47 -5.20 16.71
N ARG A 95 -6.09 -3.97 16.37
CA ARG A 95 -6.89 -3.05 15.53
C ARG A 95 -7.08 -3.58 14.12
N PHE A 96 -6.15 -4.40 13.64
CA PHE A 96 -6.19 -5.06 12.35
C PHE A 96 -6.63 -6.54 12.45
N LEU A 97 -7.43 -6.87 13.48
CA LEU A 97 -8.05 -8.18 13.74
C LEU A 97 -7.06 -9.30 14.16
N PHE A 98 -5.82 -8.98 14.50
CA PHE A 98 -4.85 -9.94 15.05
C PHE A 98 -4.85 -9.88 16.57
N ARG A 99 -5.86 -10.50 17.20
CA ARG A 99 -6.06 -10.51 18.66
C ARG A 99 -5.40 -11.73 19.31
N ASN A 100 -4.91 -11.56 20.53
CA ASN A 100 -4.37 -12.63 21.34
C ASN A 100 -3.28 -13.45 20.60
N ARG A 101 -3.46 -14.78 20.54
CA ARG A 101 -2.53 -15.69 19.86
C ARG A 101 -2.37 -15.44 18.36
N ALA A 102 -3.32 -14.76 17.72
CA ALA A 102 -3.19 -14.42 16.30
C ALA A 102 -1.98 -13.52 16.02
N ALA A 103 -1.56 -12.68 16.97
CA ALA A 103 -0.36 -11.85 16.84
C ALA A 103 0.96 -12.67 16.90
N GLU A 104 0.91 -13.91 17.35
CA GLU A 104 2.07 -14.82 17.41
C GLU A 104 2.19 -15.75 16.19
N ARG A 105 1.23 -15.67 15.26
CA ARG A 105 1.30 -16.44 14.00
C ARG A 105 2.47 -15.96 13.14
N ARG A 106 3.07 -16.89 12.42
CA ARG A 106 4.12 -16.57 11.45
C ARG A 106 3.53 -15.92 10.19
N VAL A 107 4.24 -14.99 9.61
CA VAL A 107 3.85 -14.34 8.36
C VAL A 107 3.60 -15.34 7.23
N ALA A 108 4.40 -16.42 7.17
CA ALA A 108 4.24 -17.49 6.19
C ALA A 108 2.87 -18.20 6.25
N GLU A 109 2.20 -18.19 7.41
CA GLU A 109 0.91 -18.85 7.63
C GLU A 109 -0.30 -17.99 7.27
N LEU A 110 -0.06 -16.73 6.92
CA LEU A 110 -1.12 -15.77 6.63
C LEU A 110 -1.62 -15.89 5.19
N SER A 111 -2.92 -15.70 5.01
CA SER A 111 -3.51 -15.44 3.70
C SER A 111 -2.99 -14.10 3.12
N GLY A 112 -3.23 -13.85 1.83
CA GLY A 112 -2.88 -12.57 1.19
C GLY A 112 -3.52 -11.37 1.89
N GLY A 113 -4.80 -11.47 2.23
CA GLY A 113 -5.53 -10.41 2.94
C GLY A 113 -5.03 -10.21 4.37
N GLU A 114 -4.75 -11.28 5.10
CA GLU A 114 -4.14 -11.20 6.42
C GLU A 114 -2.76 -10.53 6.35
N ARG A 115 -1.92 -10.85 5.35
CA ARG A 115 -0.62 -10.20 5.14
C ARG A 115 -0.76 -8.70 4.90
N LEU A 116 -1.71 -8.29 4.05
CA LEU A 116 -1.95 -6.86 3.80
C LEU A 116 -2.37 -6.15 5.09
N ARG A 117 -3.33 -6.70 5.84
CA ARG A 117 -3.75 -6.14 7.14
C ARG A 117 -2.57 -6.03 8.12
N ALA A 118 -1.73 -7.06 8.21
CA ALA A 118 -0.56 -7.05 9.07
C ALA A 118 0.46 -5.98 8.64
N ALA A 119 0.72 -5.84 7.34
CA ALA A 119 1.61 -4.83 6.80
C ALA A 119 1.08 -3.41 7.07
N LEU A 120 -0.23 -3.18 6.88
CA LEU A 120 -0.88 -1.92 7.22
C LEU A 120 -0.80 -1.62 8.71
N ALA A 121 -1.02 -2.61 9.59
CA ALA A 121 -0.85 -2.44 11.03
C ALA A 121 0.57 -1.97 11.38
N CYS A 122 1.59 -2.61 10.81
CA CYS A 122 2.99 -2.27 11.04
C CYS A 122 3.35 -0.85 10.57
N VAL A 123 2.67 -0.34 9.55
CA VAL A 123 3.00 0.95 8.92
C VAL A 123 2.14 2.08 9.45
N LEU A 124 0.83 1.87 9.63
CA LEU A 124 -0.10 2.92 10.04
C LEU A 124 -0.14 3.15 11.55
N MET A 125 0.13 2.10 12.35
CA MET A 125 0.06 2.20 13.82
C MET A 125 1.38 2.63 14.47
N ARG A 126 2.32 3.18 13.70
CA ARG A 126 3.56 3.77 14.25
C ARG A 126 3.30 5.17 14.79
N PRO A 127 4.14 5.68 15.72
CA PRO A 127 3.99 7.04 16.28
C PRO A 127 4.02 8.15 15.21
N ALA A 128 4.75 7.94 14.12
CA ALA A 128 4.79 8.83 12.97
C ALA A 128 4.44 8.03 11.72
N PRO A 129 3.16 7.94 11.32
CA PRO A 129 2.75 7.28 10.09
C PRO A 129 3.42 7.91 8.87
N PRO A 130 3.64 7.13 7.79
CA PRO A 130 4.20 7.69 6.57
C PRO A 130 3.25 8.76 6.00
N GLN A 131 3.82 9.72 5.28
CA GLN A 131 3.03 10.80 4.66
C GLN A 131 2.52 10.43 3.26
N PHE A 132 3.06 9.36 2.66
CA PHE A 132 2.63 8.90 1.35
C PHE A 132 2.63 7.36 1.28
N LEU A 133 1.46 6.79 0.96
CA LEU A 133 1.26 5.37 0.74
C LEU A 133 0.90 5.10 -0.72
N VAL A 134 1.41 3.99 -1.21
CA VAL A 134 1.06 3.46 -2.54
C VAL A 134 0.70 1.98 -2.39
N LEU A 135 -0.49 1.60 -2.86
CA LEU A 135 -0.95 0.21 -2.84
C LEU A 135 -1.27 -0.26 -4.25
N ASP A 136 -0.75 -1.43 -4.61
CA ASP A 136 -0.95 -2.08 -5.91
C ASP A 136 -1.96 -3.22 -5.79
N GLU A 137 -3.17 -3.02 -6.34
CA GLU A 137 -4.30 -3.95 -6.36
C GLU A 137 -4.64 -4.52 -4.96
N PRO A 138 -4.86 -3.67 -3.94
CA PRO A 138 -4.98 -4.11 -2.56
C PRO A 138 -6.25 -4.92 -2.27
N SER A 139 -7.31 -4.81 -3.07
CA SER A 139 -8.57 -5.57 -2.89
C SER A 139 -8.48 -7.02 -3.41
N ASN A 140 -7.46 -7.36 -4.18
CA ASN A 140 -7.32 -8.69 -4.76
C ASN A 140 -7.17 -9.76 -3.67
N HIS A 141 -8.02 -10.79 -3.74
CA HIS A 141 -8.01 -11.96 -2.84
C HIS A 141 -8.29 -11.65 -1.36
N LEU A 142 -8.96 -10.52 -1.05
CA LEU A 142 -9.43 -10.23 0.29
C LEU A 142 -10.76 -10.97 0.57
N ASP A 143 -10.87 -11.55 1.76
CA ASP A 143 -12.17 -11.89 2.34
C ASP A 143 -12.90 -10.61 2.81
N LEU A 144 -14.20 -10.71 3.07
CA LEU A 144 -15.03 -9.56 3.44
C LEU A 144 -14.54 -8.84 4.71
N ASP A 145 -14.08 -9.58 5.71
CA ASP A 145 -13.58 -9.00 6.96
C ASP A 145 -12.26 -8.24 6.73
N SER A 146 -11.36 -8.80 5.91
CA SER A 146 -10.12 -8.13 5.51
C SER A 146 -10.39 -6.89 4.67
N LEU A 147 -11.35 -6.97 3.74
CA LEU A 147 -11.73 -5.85 2.89
C LEU A 147 -12.23 -4.67 3.76
N ALA A 148 -13.20 -4.91 4.63
CA ALA A 148 -13.75 -3.89 5.51
C ALA A 148 -12.68 -3.26 6.44
N ALA A 149 -11.77 -4.08 6.97
CA ALA A 149 -10.69 -3.59 7.82
C ALA A 149 -9.68 -2.72 7.05
N VAL A 150 -9.35 -3.09 5.81
CA VAL A 150 -8.45 -2.33 4.93
C VAL A 150 -9.10 -1.01 4.50
N GLU A 151 -10.36 -1.04 4.08
CA GLU A 151 -11.13 0.17 3.73
C GLU A 151 -11.19 1.15 4.90
N ALA A 152 -11.55 0.68 6.09
CA ALA A 152 -11.60 1.52 7.28
C ALA A 152 -10.23 2.13 7.64
N ALA A 153 -9.15 1.34 7.52
CA ALA A 153 -7.80 1.81 7.81
C ALA A 153 -7.31 2.85 6.81
N LEU A 154 -7.55 2.64 5.51
CA LEU A 154 -7.17 3.58 4.45
C LEU A 154 -8.07 4.81 4.45
N GLY A 155 -9.36 4.67 4.75
CA GLY A 155 -10.30 5.79 4.90
C GLY A 155 -9.96 6.72 6.07
N ALA A 156 -9.35 6.18 7.14
CA ALA A 156 -8.89 6.96 8.29
C ALA A 156 -7.45 7.50 8.15
N TYR A 157 -6.75 7.18 7.08
CA TYR A 157 -5.38 7.60 6.88
C TYR A 157 -5.30 9.07 6.42
N ASP A 158 -4.50 9.89 7.10
CA ASP A 158 -4.40 11.34 6.88
C ASP A 158 -3.28 11.76 5.91
N GLY A 159 -2.50 10.82 5.39
CA GLY A 159 -1.46 11.10 4.40
C GLY A 159 -1.98 11.02 2.96
N ALA A 160 -1.10 11.29 2.00
CA ALA A 160 -1.38 11.07 0.59
C ALA A 160 -1.47 9.56 0.28
N LEU A 161 -2.47 9.16 -0.50
CA LEU A 161 -2.72 7.77 -0.86
C LEU A 161 -2.84 7.64 -2.39
N LEU A 162 -2.04 6.75 -2.97
CA LEU A 162 -2.16 6.32 -4.36
C LEU A 162 -2.59 4.84 -4.39
N LEU A 163 -3.76 4.59 -4.91
CA LEU A 163 -4.31 3.25 -5.11
C LEU A 163 -4.24 2.88 -6.59
N VAL A 164 -3.60 1.77 -6.90
CA VAL A 164 -3.77 1.11 -8.20
C VAL A 164 -4.86 0.08 -8.02
N SER A 165 -6.03 0.32 -8.58
CA SER A 165 -7.16 -0.61 -8.50
C SER A 165 -8.14 -0.37 -9.64
N HIS A 166 -8.90 -1.42 -9.98
CA HIS A 166 -10.04 -1.37 -10.89
C HIS A 166 -11.37 -1.71 -10.18
N ASP A 167 -11.32 -1.93 -8.88
CA ASP A 167 -12.45 -2.28 -8.04
C ASP A 167 -13.18 -1.00 -7.58
N ALA A 168 -14.30 -0.70 -8.22
CA ALA A 168 -15.05 0.53 -7.95
C ALA A 168 -15.65 0.57 -6.55
N ASP A 169 -16.09 -0.57 -6.01
CA ASP A 169 -16.69 -0.64 -4.67
C ASP A 169 -15.63 -0.40 -3.60
N PHE A 170 -14.45 -1.00 -3.75
CA PHE A 170 -13.30 -0.74 -2.88
C PHE A 170 -12.87 0.74 -2.92
N LEU A 171 -12.75 1.32 -4.11
CA LEU A 171 -12.37 2.73 -4.25
C LEU A 171 -13.40 3.67 -3.59
N ALA A 172 -14.68 3.34 -3.69
CA ALA A 172 -15.76 4.07 -3.00
C ALA A 172 -15.67 3.89 -1.47
N GLY A 173 -15.42 2.66 -0.99
CA GLY A 173 -15.26 2.34 0.43
C GLY A 173 -14.09 3.07 1.10
N VAL A 174 -12.98 3.24 0.37
CA VAL A 174 -11.83 4.04 0.83
C VAL A 174 -12.08 5.55 0.77
N GLY A 175 -13.06 6.00 -0.03
CA GLY A 175 -13.34 7.43 -0.23
C GLY A 175 -12.32 8.11 -1.14
N VAL A 176 -12.09 7.57 -2.33
CA VAL A 176 -11.16 8.14 -3.31
C VAL A 176 -11.65 9.50 -3.82
N ASP A 177 -10.79 10.52 -3.76
CA ASP A 177 -11.11 11.89 -4.17
C ASP A 177 -11.04 12.09 -5.69
N ARG A 178 -10.09 11.41 -6.35
CA ARG A 178 -9.80 11.58 -7.77
C ARG A 178 -9.32 10.29 -8.41
N GLN A 179 -9.70 10.09 -9.67
CA GLN A 179 -9.26 8.94 -10.46
C GLN A 179 -8.50 9.42 -11.70
N ILE A 180 -7.42 8.72 -12.04
CA ILE A 180 -6.66 8.91 -13.28
C ILE A 180 -6.74 7.63 -14.09
N GLN A 181 -7.16 7.77 -15.33
CA GLN A 181 -7.22 6.66 -16.28
C GLN A 181 -5.93 6.64 -17.11
N LEU A 182 -5.19 5.53 -17.07
CA LEU A 182 -4.11 5.24 -18.00
C LEU A 182 -4.65 4.41 -19.17
N GLY A 183 -4.33 4.80 -20.37
CA GLY A 183 -4.75 4.11 -21.59
C GLY A 183 -4.15 4.69 -22.84
#